data_d438d371bb1e60269305d79962472ded
#
_entry.id   d438d371bb1e60269305d79962472ded
#
_cell.length_a   1.000
_cell.length_b   1.000
_cell.length_c   1.000
_cell.angle_alpha   90.00
_cell.angle_beta   90.00
_cell.angle_gamma   90.00
#
_symmetry.space_group_name_H-M   'P 1'
#
loop_
_entity.id
_entity.type
_entity.pdbx_description
1 polymer ?
#
loop_
_entity_poly.entity_id
_entity_poly.type
_entity_poly.pdbx_seq_one_letter_code
_entity_poly.pdbx_strand_id
1 'polypeptide(L)'
;MALGGIMDINTLRMIWEKGRIVEGVDPAMFRKDACDAWIAWDKYGVQDNLYGWEIDHICPKSLLEQRGFKEEEIDDLRNLRPMQHENNASKGDDYPSYTAVVTSDGKKNIRKENNLTVNAVTRRIIDKLYPK
;
A
#
# COMPACT_ATOMS: atom_id res chain seq x y z
N MET A 1 1.03 -0.15 13.85
CA MET A 1 1.45 -0.80 12.62
C MET A 1 1.84 -2.24 12.87
N ALA A 2 1.51 -3.11 11.93
CA ALA A 2 1.73 -4.55 12.08
C ALA A 2 3.19 -4.94 12.28
N LEU A 3 4.12 -4.17 11.72
CA LEU A 3 5.54 -4.51 11.76
C LEU A 3 6.20 -4.32 13.12
N GLY A 4 5.51 -3.76 14.08
CA GLY A 4 6.01 -3.55 15.43
C GLY A 4 7.43 -2.98 15.47
N GLY A 5 7.74 -2.11 16.39
CA GLY A 5 9.06 -1.53 16.50
C GLY A 5 9.43 -0.59 15.35
N ILE A 6 10.71 -0.33 15.20
CA ILE A 6 11.24 0.62 14.22
C ILE A 6 11.43 -0.09 12.88
N MET A 7 10.88 0.49 11.82
CA MET A 7 11.07 -0.01 10.47
C MET A 7 12.51 0.27 10.03
N ASP A 8 13.19 -0.79 9.54
CA ASP A 8 14.49 -0.65 8.91
C ASP A 8 14.33 0.15 7.62
N ILE A 9 15.18 1.17 7.44
CA ILE A 9 15.13 2.05 6.26
C ILE A 9 15.29 1.28 4.95
N ASN A 10 16.11 0.23 4.94
CA ASN A 10 16.30 -0.58 3.74
C ASN A 10 15.03 -1.35 3.39
N THR A 11 14.35 -1.90 4.38
CA THR A 11 13.07 -2.59 4.19
C THR A 11 12.01 -1.61 3.71
N LEU A 12 11.94 -0.43 4.31
CA LEU A 12 10.99 0.60 3.91
C LEU A 12 11.22 1.01 2.45
N ARG A 13 12.50 1.14 2.05
CA ARG A 13 12.83 1.47 0.66
C ARG A 13 12.39 0.37 -0.30
N MET A 14 12.55 -0.90 0.08
CA MET A 14 12.08 -2.02 -0.74
C MET A 14 10.56 -1.98 -0.94
N ILE A 15 9.82 -1.60 0.10
CA ILE A 15 8.36 -1.43 -0.01
C ILE A 15 8.02 -0.24 -0.91
N TRP A 16 8.70 0.90 -0.71
CA TRP A 16 8.54 2.08 -1.53
C TRP A 16 8.70 1.77 -3.02
N GLU A 17 9.69 0.95 -3.36
CA GLU A 17 10.02 0.61 -4.74
C GLU A 17 8.95 -0.20 -5.44
N LYS A 18 7.95 -0.67 -4.74
CA LYS A 18 6.76 -1.29 -5.35
C LYS A 18 5.75 -0.24 -5.86
N GLY A 19 5.92 1.02 -5.50
CA GLY A 19 5.15 2.11 -6.05
C GLY A 19 5.44 2.29 -7.54
N ARG A 20 4.45 2.78 -8.27
CA ARG A 20 4.57 2.93 -9.71
C ARG A 20 5.49 4.10 -10.07
N ILE A 21 6.47 3.84 -10.92
CA ILE A 21 7.35 4.87 -11.47
C ILE A 21 6.58 5.66 -12.52
N VAL A 22 6.73 6.98 -12.49
CA VAL A 22 6.13 7.88 -13.48
C VAL A 22 7.25 8.50 -14.28
N GLU A 23 7.15 8.43 -15.62
CA GLU A 23 8.16 8.99 -16.51
C GLU A 23 8.33 10.49 -16.26
N GLY A 24 9.58 10.95 -16.22
CA GLY A 24 9.92 12.35 -16.00
C GLY A 24 9.93 12.78 -14.54
N VAL A 25 9.69 11.85 -13.61
CA VAL A 25 9.66 12.13 -12.18
C VAL A 25 10.72 11.29 -11.48
N ASP A 26 11.44 11.87 -10.51
CA ASP A 26 12.45 11.14 -9.75
C ASP A 26 11.79 10.06 -8.88
N PRO A 27 12.00 8.77 -9.20
CA PRO A 27 11.34 7.69 -8.45
C PRO A 27 11.87 7.49 -7.04
N ALA A 28 12.98 8.13 -6.70
CA ALA A 28 13.48 8.12 -5.32
C ALA A 28 12.63 9.01 -4.41
N MET A 29 11.96 10.02 -4.99
CA MET A 29 11.22 11.03 -4.23
C MET A 29 9.70 10.93 -4.39
N PHE A 30 9.22 10.55 -5.58
CA PHE A 30 7.79 10.50 -5.87
C PHE A 30 7.45 9.26 -6.70
N ARG A 31 6.39 8.57 -6.28
CA ARG A 31 5.80 7.45 -7.04
C ARG A 31 4.28 7.55 -6.94
N LYS A 32 3.56 6.67 -7.61
CA LYS A 32 2.13 6.54 -7.43
C LYS A 32 1.80 5.21 -6.75
N ASP A 33 0.79 5.22 -5.90
CA ASP A 33 0.28 4.01 -5.29
C ASP A 33 -0.63 3.23 -6.26
N ALA A 34 -1.17 2.10 -5.81
CA ALA A 34 -2.04 1.27 -6.63
C ALA A 34 -3.38 1.94 -6.96
N CYS A 35 -3.71 3.03 -6.31
CA CYS A 35 -4.93 3.81 -6.53
C CYS A 35 -4.69 5.01 -7.46
N ASP A 36 -3.51 5.10 -8.05
CA ASP A 36 -3.08 6.21 -8.91
C ASP A 36 -2.91 7.53 -8.16
N ALA A 37 -2.68 7.48 -6.86
CA ALA A 37 -2.39 8.64 -6.04
C ALA A 37 -0.89 8.85 -5.91
N TRP A 38 -0.45 10.12 -5.96
CA TRP A 38 0.96 10.45 -5.70
C TRP A 38 1.29 10.22 -4.23
N ILE A 39 2.48 9.69 -3.99
CA ILE A 39 3.08 9.55 -2.66
C ILE A 39 4.50 10.14 -2.70
N ALA A 40 4.92 10.73 -1.59
CA ALA A 40 6.24 11.34 -1.47
C ALA A 40 7.07 10.58 -0.45
N TRP A 41 8.29 10.20 -0.83
CA TRP A 41 9.16 9.39 0.04
C TRP A 41 9.30 9.98 1.45
N ASP A 42 9.50 11.29 1.55
CA ASP A 42 9.72 11.96 2.84
C ASP A 42 8.44 12.20 3.65
N LYS A 43 7.29 11.71 3.17
CA LYS A 43 5.99 11.83 3.86
C LYS A 43 5.49 10.51 4.43
N TYR A 44 6.38 9.56 4.64
CA TYR A 44 6.01 8.30 5.30
C TYR A 44 5.45 8.56 6.69
N GLY A 45 4.26 8.03 6.96
CA GLY A 45 3.60 8.18 8.26
C GLY A 45 2.97 9.54 8.52
N VAL A 46 3.03 10.45 7.56
CA VAL A 46 2.48 11.80 7.71
C VAL A 46 1.01 11.79 7.29
N GLN A 47 0.10 12.17 8.19
CA GLN A 47 -1.34 12.12 7.93
C GLN A 47 -1.97 13.51 7.71
N ASP A 48 -1.23 14.58 7.91
CA ASP A 48 -1.70 15.94 7.64
C ASP A 48 -1.23 16.47 6.28
N ASN A 49 -0.82 15.57 5.40
CA ASN A 49 -0.36 15.89 4.06
C ASN A 49 -0.97 14.89 3.07
N LEU A 50 -1.51 15.39 1.96
CA LEU A 50 -2.18 14.54 0.98
C LEU A 50 -1.24 13.58 0.26
N TYR A 51 0.08 13.79 0.32
CA TYR A 51 1.11 12.91 -0.25
C TYR A 51 1.70 11.96 0.78
N GLY A 52 1.19 11.98 2.02
CA GLY A 52 1.57 11.05 3.06
C GLY A 52 1.18 9.62 2.69
N TRP A 53 2.01 8.65 3.10
CA TRP A 53 1.78 7.26 2.77
C TRP A 53 2.10 6.35 3.94
N GLU A 54 1.56 5.15 3.85
CA GLU A 54 1.70 4.12 4.87
C GLU A 54 1.91 2.78 4.18
N ILE A 55 2.29 1.78 4.96
CA ILE A 55 2.41 0.42 4.45
C ILE A 55 1.03 -0.23 4.50
N ASP A 56 0.57 -0.70 3.34
CA ASP A 56 -0.67 -1.47 3.21
C ASP A 56 -0.34 -2.96 3.18
N HIS A 57 -1.05 -3.75 3.99
CA HIS A 57 -1.10 -5.19 3.82
C HIS A 57 -2.10 -5.49 2.71
N ILE A 58 -1.63 -6.01 1.58
CA ILE A 58 -2.49 -6.28 0.41
C ILE A 58 -3.64 -7.18 0.84
N CYS A 59 -3.33 -8.34 1.41
CA CYS A 59 -4.31 -9.14 2.13
C CYS A 59 -4.29 -8.68 3.60
N PRO A 60 -5.41 -8.23 4.13
CA PRO A 60 -5.45 -7.56 5.44
C PRO A 60 -4.95 -8.43 6.59
N LYS A 61 -4.26 -7.80 7.50
CA LYS A 61 -3.73 -8.44 8.71
C LYS A 61 -4.83 -9.17 9.48
N SER A 62 -5.97 -8.50 9.71
CA SER A 62 -7.08 -9.08 10.48
C SER A 62 -7.61 -10.36 9.85
N LEU A 63 -7.73 -10.38 8.53
CA LEU A 63 -8.20 -11.56 7.80
C LEU A 63 -7.21 -12.72 7.95
N LEU A 64 -5.92 -12.44 7.82
CA LEU A 64 -4.87 -13.46 7.91
C LEU A 64 -4.73 -13.99 9.35
N GLU A 65 -4.87 -13.11 10.34
CA GLU A 65 -4.89 -13.53 11.75
C GLU A 65 -6.04 -14.49 12.03
N GLN A 66 -7.23 -14.19 11.51
CA GLN A 66 -8.39 -15.07 11.63
C GLN A 66 -8.15 -16.43 11.00
N ARG A 67 -7.34 -16.50 9.96
CA ARG A 67 -6.98 -17.74 9.27
C ARG A 67 -5.79 -18.46 9.90
N GLY A 68 -5.25 -17.93 11.00
CA GLY A 68 -4.20 -18.58 11.78
C GLY A 68 -2.77 -18.30 11.36
N PHE A 69 -2.55 -17.33 10.47
CA PHE A 69 -1.20 -16.96 10.06
C PHE A 69 -0.52 -16.13 11.15
N LYS A 70 0.80 -16.30 11.27
CA LYS A 70 1.62 -15.59 12.26
C LYS A 70 2.06 -14.23 11.71
N GLU A 71 2.44 -13.32 12.62
CA GLU A 71 2.85 -11.96 12.27
C GLU A 71 3.93 -11.94 11.18
N GLU A 72 4.98 -12.76 11.34
CA GLU A 72 6.08 -12.80 10.37
C GLU A 72 5.63 -13.30 9.00
N GLU A 73 4.60 -14.14 8.93
CA GLU A 73 4.02 -14.59 7.67
C GLU A 73 3.16 -13.49 7.03
N ILE A 74 2.40 -12.77 7.86
CA ILE A 74 1.53 -11.66 7.44
C ILE A 74 2.37 -10.51 6.91
N ASP A 75 3.53 -10.26 7.51
CA ASP A 75 4.45 -9.19 7.17
C ASP A 75 5.44 -9.58 6.06
N ASP A 76 5.19 -10.67 5.35
CA ASP A 76 5.98 -11.02 4.17
C ASP A 76 5.99 -9.85 3.18
N LEU A 77 7.18 -9.50 2.67
CA LEU A 77 7.32 -8.35 1.77
C LEU A 77 6.40 -8.41 0.56
N ARG A 78 6.06 -9.61 0.09
CA ARG A 78 5.15 -9.77 -1.05
C ARG A 78 3.72 -9.35 -0.72
N ASN A 79 3.38 -9.24 0.57
CA ASN A 79 2.07 -8.77 1.03
C ASN A 79 2.08 -7.28 1.41
N LEU A 80 3.19 -6.59 1.25
CA LEU A 80 3.33 -5.20 1.66
C LEU A 80 3.52 -4.30 0.44
N ARG A 81 2.89 -3.13 0.47
CA ARG A 81 3.02 -2.13 -0.59
C ARG A 81 2.81 -0.73 -0.02
N PRO A 82 3.31 0.32 -0.69
CA PRO A 82 3.04 1.67 -0.25
C PRO A 82 1.65 2.10 -0.69
N MET A 83 0.95 2.85 0.15
CA MET A 83 -0.37 3.38 -0.18
C MET A 83 -0.56 4.75 0.46
N GLN A 84 -1.15 5.68 -0.28
CA GLN A 84 -1.52 7.00 0.23
C GLN A 84 -2.39 6.81 1.47
N HIS A 85 -2.18 7.61 2.51
CA HIS A 85 -2.72 7.30 3.84
C HIS A 85 -4.26 7.28 3.90
N GLU A 86 -4.95 8.15 3.17
CA GLU A 86 -6.44 8.13 3.15
C GLU A 86 -6.95 6.91 2.38
N ASN A 87 -6.25 6.51 1.32
CA ASN A 87 -6.58 5.28 0.60
C ASN A 87 -6.38 4.05 1.48
N ASN A 88 -5.30 4.04 2.27
CA ASN A 88 -5.03 2.96 3.20
C ASN A 88 -6.13 2.84 4.25
N ALA A 89 -6.56 3.97 4.83
CA ALA A 89 -7.64 3.99 5.80
C ALA A 89 -8.97 3.55 5.18
N SER A 90 -9.26 4.00 3.96
CA SER A 90 -10.50 3.64 3.25
C SER A 90 -10.54 2.15 2.90
N LYS A 91 -9.41 1.59 2.47
CA LYS A 91 -9.32 0.15 2.18
C LYS A 91 -9.61 -0.69 3.42
N GLY A 92 -9.06 -0.30 4.57
CA GLY A 92 -9.27 -1.04 5.81
C GLY A 92 -8.98 -2.53 5.64
N ASP A 93 -9.96 -3.37 6.00
CA ASP A 93 -9.85 -4.82 5.94
C ASP A 93 -10.46 -5.41 4.66
N ASP A 94 -10.70 -4.59 3.65
CA ASP A 94 -11.32 -5.07 2.41
C ASP A 94 -10.29 -5.73 1.48
N TYR A 95 -10.67 -6.88 0.93
CA TYR A 95 -9.85 -7.63 -0.01
C TYR A 95 -10.72 -8.68 -0.71
N PRO A 96 -10.61 -8.90 -2.02
CA PRO A 96 -9.70 -8.23 -2.95
C PRO A 96 -10.20 -6.89 -3.49
N SER A 97 -11.47 -6.56 -3.29
CA SER A 97 -12.05 -5.30 -3.75
C SER A 97 -12.11 -4.31 -2.60
N TYR A 98 -11.85 -3.05 -2.90
CA TYR A 98 -11.81 -1.99 -1.90
C TYR A 98 -12.12 -0.65 -2.54
N THR A 99 -12.40 0.35 -1.72
CA THR A 99 -12.70 1.72 -2.19
C THR A 99 -11.51 2.63 -1.88
N ALA A 100 -11.01 3.32 -2.91
CA ALA A 100 -10.04 4.40 -2.77
C ALA A 100 -10.75 5.74 -2.74
N VAL A 101 -10.13 6.74 -2.12
CA VAL A 101 -10.73 8.08 -1.96
C VAL A 101 -9.83 9.20 -2.48
N VAL A 102 -8.58 8.88 -2.85
CA VAL A 102 -7.62 9.82 -3.42
C VAL A 102 -7.04 9.23 -4.69
N THR A 103 -7.01 10.01 -5.74
CA THR A 103 -6.33 9.70 -6.99
C THR A 103 -5.51 10.91 -7.41
N SER A 104 -5.01 10.95 -8.63
CA SER A 104 -4.26 12.09 -9.12
C SER A 104 -4.88 12.69 -10.37
N ASP A 105 -4.64 13.98 -10.53
CA ASP A 105 -4.93 14.72 -11.77
C ASP A 105 -3.64 15.45 -12.13
N GLY A 106 -2.93 14.93 -13.15
CA GLY A 106 -1.61 15.41 -13.48
C GLY A 106 -0.64 15.19 -12.33
N LYS A 107 -0.05 16.26 -11.82
CA LYS A 107 0.97 16.20 -10.76
C LYS A 107 0.42 16.43 -9.36
N LYS A 108 -0.88 16.46 -9.20
CA LYS A 108 -1.45 16.65 -7.86
C LYS A 108 -2.52 15.63 -7.53
N ASN A 109 -2.62 15.34 -6.23
CA ASN A 109 -3.66 14.48 -5.71
C ASN A 109 -4.99 15.22 -5.59
N ILE A 110 -6.05 14.53 -5.92
CA ILE A 110 -7.41 15.00 -5.74
C ILE A 110 -8.23 13.96 -4.99
N ARG A 111 -9.24 14.40 -4.26
CA ARG A 111 -10.16 13.47 -3.62
C ARG A 111 -11.23 13.05 -4.62
N LYS A 112 -11.28 11.75 -4.87
CA LYS A 112 -12.24 11.14 -5.77
C LYS A 112 -12.42 9.69 -5.40
N GLU A 113 -13.63 9.29 -5.10
CA GLU A 113 -13.94 7.92 -4.75
C GLU A 113 -13.88 7.01 -5.98
N ASN A 114 -13.29 5.83 -5.81
CA ASN A 114 -13.12 4.85 -6.87
C ASN A 114 -13.08 3.44 -6.29
N ASN A 115 -13.79 2.52 -6.91
CA ASN A 115 -13.76 1.11 -6.50
C ASN A 115 -12.70 0.38 -7.30
N LEU A 116 -11.82 -0.33 -6.60
CA LEU A 116 -10.68 -1.03 -7.18
C LEU A 116 -10.67 -2.48 -6.73
N THR A 117 -9.97 -3.30 -7.49
CA THR A 117 -9.74 -4.71 -7.14
C THR A 117 -8.26 -5.00 -7.33
N VAL A 118 -7.67 -5.70 -6.37
CA VAL A 118 -6.27 -6.15 -6.48
C VAL A 118 -6.14 -6.95 -7.78
N ASN A 119 -5.12 -6.65 -8.59
CA ASN A 119 -4.97 -7.26 -9.91
C ASN A 119 -4.71 -8.78 -9.83
N ALA A 120 -5.00 -9.49 -10.92
CA ALA A 120 -4.95 -10.94 -10.96
C ALA A 120 -3.56 -11.51 -10.68
N VAL A 121 -2.51 -10.84 -11.15
CA VAL A 121 -1.13 -11.29 -10.91
C VAL A 121 -0.80 -11.23 -9.42
N THR A 122 -1.12 -10.11 -8.78
CA THR A 122 -0.90 -9.93 -7.34
C THR A 122 -1.73 -10.92 -6.54
N ARG A 123 -3.00 -11.13 -6.92
CA ARG A 123 -3.86 -12.10 -6.22
C ARG A 123 -3.30 -13.52 -6.29
N ARG A 124 -2.71 -13.92 -7.41
CA ARG A 124 -2.06 -15.22 -7.51
C ARG A 124 -0.88 -15.36 -6.55
N ILE A 125 -0.10 -14.30 -6.38
CA ILE A 125 1.01 -14.28 -5.43
C ILE A 125 0.47 -14.42 -4.00
N ILE A 126 -0.57 -13.66 -3.67
CA ILE A 126 -1.21 -13.70 -2.34
C ILE A 126 -1.79 -15.09 -2.05
N ASP A 127 -2.45 -15.70 -3.03
CA ASP A 127 -3.05 -17.03 -2.86
C ASP A 127 -1.98 -18.10 -2.60
N LYS A 128 -0.80 -17.96 -3.21
CA LYS A 128 0.31 -18.89 -2.94
C LYS A 128 0.95 -18.66 -1.58
N LEU A 129 1.02 -17.39 -1.14
CA LEU A 129 1.54 -17.06 0.19
C LEU A 129 0.62 -17.57 1.30
N TYR A 130 -0.68 -17.44 1.10
CA TYR A 130 -1.68 -17.69 2.12
C TYR A 130 -2.74 -18.67 1.60
N PRO A 131 -2.36 -19.94 1.41
CA PRO A 131 -3.32 -20.94 0.92
C PRO A 131 -4.44 -21.13 1.91
N LYS A 132 -5.65 -21.34 1.39
CA LYS A 132 -6.86 -21.55 2.20
C LYS A 132 -6.94 -22.98 2.71
#